data_94a2e6723157b55fc72d48ca94e05578
#
_entry.id   94a2e6723157b55fc72d48ca94e05578
#
_cell.length_a   1.000
_cell.length_b   1.000
_cell.length_c   1.000
_cell.angle_alpha   90.00
_cell.angle_beta   90.00
_cell.angle_gamma   90.00
#
_symmetry.space_group_name_H-M   'P 1'
#
loop_
_entity.id
_entity.type
_entity.pdbx_description
1 polymer ?
#
loop_
_entity_poly.entity_id
_entity_poly.type
_entity_poly.pdbx_seq_one_letter_code
_entity_poly.pdbx_strand_id
1 'polypeptide(L)'
;MRALHSLSLSALLLAGCAGHHDELGPAGIPYACADGKAARIFYEGGGYFPRARARLLYDSRTIEMQATPPTYGLRYVSDAGGDNDPILIWSVRGEEAWLSELAPEQAEERELAHCTRQRAGGVPAEPEPEHH
;
A
#
# COMPACT_ATOMS: atom_id res chain seq x y z
N MET A 1 -37.31 -55.06 -26.11
CA MET A 1 -37.71 -53.72 -25.69
C MET A 1 -36.93 -53.32 -24.51
N ARG A 2 -35.99 -52.49 -24.70
CA ARG A 2 -35.14 -52.02 -23.62
C ARG A 2 -35.12 -50.54 -23.67
N ALA A 3 -35.63 -49.93 -22.63
CA ALA A 3 -35.53 -48.52 -22.44
C ALA A 3 -34.13 -48.19 -21.95
N LEU A 4 -33.38 -47.53 -22.75
CA LEU A 4 -32.12 -46.98 -22.33
C LEU A 4 -32.40 -45.66 -21.60
N HIS A 5 -32.25 -45.74 -20.32
CA HIS A 5 -32.30 -44.55 -19.50
C HIS A 5 -30.96 -43.86 -19.60
N SER A 6 -30.93 -42.83 -20.39
CA SER A 6 -29.81 -41.92 -20.45
C SER A 6 -29.83 -41.08 -19.17
N LEU A 7 -28.98 -41.44 -18.26
CA LEU A 7 -28.70 -40.58 -17.10
C LEU A 7 -27.82 -39.43 -17.56
N SER A 8 -28.45 -38.32 -17.82
CA SER A 8 -27.73 -37.07 -17.99
C SER A 8 -27.25 -36.62 -16.62
N LEU A 9 -26.00 -36.87 -16.40
CA LEU A 9 -25.31 -36.32 -15.24
C LEU A 9 -25.02 -34.84 -15.55
N SER A 10 -25.93 -34.01 -15.13
CA SER A 10 -25.68 -32.57 -15.16
C SER A 10 -24.66 -32.27 -14.07
N ALA A 11 -23.42 -32.14 -14.48
CA ALA A 11 -22.40 -31.60 -13.61
C ALA A 11 -22.70 -30.13 -13.39
N LEU A 12 -23.26 -29.81 -12.26
CA LEU A 12 -23.31 -28.44 -11.79
C LEU A 12 -21.87 -28.03 -11.47
N LEU A 13 -21.28 -27.33 -12.38
CA LEU A 13 -20.09 -26.56 -12.11
C LEU A 13 -20.53 -25.38 -11.24
N LEU A 14 -20.44 -25.56 -9.96
CA LEU A 14 -20.42 -24.45 -9.03
C LEU A 14 -19.13 -23.71 -9.27
N ALA A 15 -19.17 -22.73 -10.16
CA ALA A 15 -18.15 -21.73 -10.18
C ALA A 15 -18.23 -20.98 -8.86
N GLY A 16 -17.41 -21.41 -7.91
CA GLY A 16 -17.26 -20.68 -6.68
C GLY A 16 -16.71 -19.32 -7.05
N CYS A 17 -17.53 -18.31 -6.94
CA CYS A 17 -17.03 -16.95 -6.89
C CYS A 17 -16.13 -16.91 -5.67
N ALA A 18 -14.82 -16.90 -5.90
CA ALA A 18 -13.89 -16.53 -4.87
C ALA A 18 -14.34 -15.17 -4.36
N GLY A 19 -14.80 -15.12 -3.13
CA GLY A 19 -15.25 -13.90 -2.54
C GLY A 19 -14.14 -12.85 -2.68
N HIS A 20 -14.42 -11.86 -3.46
CA HIS A 20 -13.54 -10.71 -3.52
C HIS A 20 -13.71 -9.97 -2.23
N HIS A 21 -12.81 -10.22 -1.35
CA HIS A 21 -12.67 -9.38 -0.20
C HIS A 21 -11.93 -8.15 -0.66
N ASP A 22 -12.68 -7.12 -0.94
CA ASP A 22 -12.13 -5.78 -1.16
C ASP A 22 -11.52 -5.23 0.11
N GLU A 23 -11.21 -6.10 1.01
CA GLU A 23 -10.54 -5.70 2.21
C GLU A 23 -9.14 -5.25 1.85
N LEU A 24 -8.85 -4.10 2.33
CA LEU A 24 -7.64 -3.32 2.16
C LEU A 24 -6.34 -4.08 2.42
N GLY A 25 -6.41 -5.26 3.02
CA GLY A 25 -5.25 -6.02 3.42
C GLY A 25 -4.40 -6.53 2.26
N PRO A 26 -4.95 -7.40 1.36
CA PRO A 26 -4.10 -8.12 0.41
C PRO A 26 -3.57 -7.26 -0.73
N ALA A 27 -4.28 -6.22 -1.12
CA ALA A 27 -3.93 -5.42 -2.28
C ALA A 27 -3.07 -4.20 -1.96
N GLY A 28 -3.06 -3.77 -0.70
CA GLY A 28 -2.39 -2.55 -0.30
C GLY A 28 -3.04 -1.28 -0.82
N ILE A 29 -2.51 -0.16 -0.44
CA ILE A 29 -2.99 1.16 -0.83
C ILE A 29 -2.06 1.74 -1.88
N PRO A 30 -2.54 2.02 -3.09
CA PRO A 30 -1.70 2.55 -4.16
C PRO A 30 -1.52 4.06 -4.04
N TYR A 31 -0.32 4.51 -4.38
CA TYR A 31 0.06 5.92 -4.47
C TYR A 31 0.76 6.18 -5.79
N ALA A 32 0.52 7.36 -6.36
CA ALA A 32 1.28 7.88 -7.48
C ALA A 32 2.22 8.98 -6.98
N CYS A 33 3.49 8.86 -7.30
CA CYS A 33 4.51 9.78 -6.82
C CYS A 33 4.91 10.79 -7.90
N ALA A 34 5.32 11.98 -7.46
CA ALA A 34 5.65 13.08 -8.36
C ALA A 34 6.82 12.79 -9.30
N ASP A 35 7.68 11.83 -8.93
CA ASP A 35 8.79 11.37 -9.77
C ASP A 35 8.37 10.38 -10.87
N GLY A 36 7.07 10.11 -11.01
CA GLY A 36 6.55 9.14 -11.95
C GLY A 36 6.57 7.72 -11.45
N LYS A 37 7.07 7.47 -10.25
CA LYS A 37 7.11 6.14 -9.64
C LYS A 37 5.81 5.83 -8.93
N ALA A 38 5.52 4.55 -8.78
CA ALA A 38 4.37 4.08 -8.02
C ALA A 38 4.83 3.58 -6.65
N ALA A 39 4.01 3.81 -5.66
CA ALA A 39 4.19 3.24 -4.34
C ALA A 39 2.95 2.46 -3.93
N ARG A 40 3.14 1.45 -3.10
CA ARG A 40 2.03 0.67 -2.54
C ARG A 40 2.37 0.30 -1.12
N ILE A 41 1.47 0.61 -0.20
CA ILE A 41 1.70 0.36 1.22
C ILE A 41 0.70 -0.68 1.75
N PHE A 42 1.21 -1.60 2.54
CA PHE A 42 0.43 -2.65 3.22
C PHE A 42 0.58 -2.44 4.71
N TYR A 43 -0.52 -2.22 5.41
CA TYR A 43 -0.51 -2.03 6.86
C TYR A 43 -0.87 -3.33 7.56
N GLU A 44 -0.13 -3.64 8.60
CA GLU A 44 -0.33 -4.81 9.44
C GLU A 44 -0.38 -4.40 10.91
N GLY A 45 -1.01 -5.22 11.75
CA GLY A 45 -1.04 -4.97 13.19
C GLY A 45 -2.00 -3.88 13.65
N GLY A 46 -3.05 -3.61 12.86
CA GLY A 46 -4.11 -2.70 13.23
C GLY A 46 -3.83 -1.21 13.02
N GLY A 47 -2.67 -0.87 12.49
CA GLY A 47 -2.34 0.51 12.14
C GLY A 47 -1.94 1.42 13.29
N TYR A 48 -1.71 0.90 14.49
CA TYR A 48 -1.41 1.71 15.66
C TYR A 48 -0.09 1.33 16.32
N PHE A 49 0.66 2.36 16.67
CA PHE A 49 1.86 2.24 17.51
C PHE A 49 1.51 1.56 18.85
N PRO A 50 2.35 0.68 19.42
CA PRO A 50 3.68 0.26 18.93
C PRO A 50 3.67 -1.01 18.07
N ARG A 51 2.54 -1.63 17.84
CA ARG A 51 2.45 -2.93 17.16
C ARG A 51 2.32 -2.84 15.66
N ALA A 52 1.91 -1.69 15.15
CA ALA A 52 1.66 -1.52 13.74
C ALA A 52 2.95 -1.61 12.93
N ARG A 53 2.87 -2.40 11.89
CA ARG A 53 3.93 -2.53 10.90
C ARG A 53 3.39 -2.18 9.54
N ALA A 54 4.28 -1.88 8.63
CA ALA A 54 3.92 -1.64 7.24
C ALA A 54 4.99 -2.22 6.32
N ARG A 55 4.57 -2.53 5.11
CA ARG A 55 5.46 -2.91 4.04
C ARG A 55 5.21 -1.98 2.88
N LEU A 56 6.23 -1.24 2.51
CA LEU A 56 6.17 -0.29 1.40
C LEU A 56 6.87 -0.88 0.19
N LEU A 57 6.15 -0.94 -0.92
CA LEU A 57 6.73 -1.22 -2.23
C LEU A 57 6.92 0.11 -2.93
N TYR A 58 8.15 0.43 -3.25
CA TYR A 58 8.51 1.65 -3.95
C TYR A 58 9.67 1.37 -4.89
N ASP A 59 9.52 1.73 -6.15
CA ASP A 59 10.56 1.56 -7.17
C ASP A 59 11.15 0.14 -7.19
N SER A 60 10.27 -0.87 -7.21
CA SER A 60 10.63 -2.30 -7.21
C SER A 60 11.37 -2.77 -5.95
N ARG A 61 11.36 -1.98 -4.90
CA ARG A 61 11.93 -2.32 -3.60
C ARG A 61 10.83 -2.58 -2.61
N THR A 62 11.07 -3.54 -1.73
CA THR A 62 10.20 -3.81 -0.59
C THR A 62 10.90 -3.34 0.67
N ILE A 63 10.23 -2.45 1.41
CA ILE A 63 10.78 -1.84 2.62
C ILE A 63 9.89 -2.22 3.79
N GLU A 64 10.45 -2.96 4.74
CA GLU A 64 9.76 -3.28 5.99
C GLU A 64 9.86 -2.10 6.94
N MET A 65 8.72 -1.73 7.52
CA MET A 65 8.61 -0.54 8.35
C MET A 65 7.82 -0.82 9.62
N GLN A 66 8.04 0.00 10.61
CA GLN A 66 7.30 -0.04 11.85
C GLN A 66 6.76 1.35 12.20
N ALA A 67 5.60 1.38 12.85
CA ALA A 67 4.99 2.63 13.25
C ALA A 67 5.83 3.34 14.31
N THR A 68 5.83 4.66 14.23
CA THR A 68 6.35 5.53 15.28
C THR A 68 5.18 6.15 16.05
N PRO A 69 5.42 6.72 17.26
CA PRO A 69 4.38 7.47 17.94
C PRO A 69 3.82 8.56 17.03
N PRO A 70 2.48 8.63 16.88
CA PRO A 70 1.88 9.62 16.00
C PRO A 70 2.02 11.02 16.61
N THR A 71 2.61 11.93 15.87
CA THR A 71 2.68 13.34 16.24
C THR A 71 1.74 14.15 15.35
N TYR A 72 1.89 13.98 14.04
CA TYR A 72 1.03 14.58 13.03
C TYR A 72 0.82 13.57 11.90
N GLY A 73 -0.32 12.90 11.88
CA GLY A 73 -0.60 11.85 10.92
C GLY A 73 0.13 10.54 11.22
N LEU A 74 0.11 9.62 10.26
CA LEU A 74 0.77 8.33 10.39
C LEU A 74 2.22 8.43 9.94
N ARG A 75 3.10 7.80 10.70
CA ARG A 75 4.53 7.81 10.39
C ARG A 75 5.14 6.45 10.66
N TYR A 76 5.86 5.95 9.66
CA TYR A 76 6.52 4.66 9.72
C TYR A 76 8.00 4.82 9.38
N VAL A 77 8.84 4.07 10.07
CA VAL A 77 10.28 4.08 9.82
C VAL A 77 10.75 2.69 9.41
N SER A 78 11.73 2.65 8.53
CA SER A 78 12.30 1.38 8.09
C SER A 78 13.05 0.69 9.23
N ASP A 79 13.05 -0.64 9.18
CA ASP A 79 13.89 -1.42 10.05
C ASP A 79 15.35 -1.09 9.72
N ALA A 80 16.15 -0.87 10.76
CA ALA A 80 17.55 -0.53 10.59
C ALA A 80 18.31 -1.71 9.98
N GLY A 81 18.83 -1.53 8.77
CA GLY A 81 19.61 -2.54 8.09
C GLY A 81 21.06 -2.63 8.56
N GLY A 82 21.58 -1.57 9.12
CA GLY A 82 22.93 -1.47 9.64
C GLY A 82 23.23 -0.07 10.12
N ASP A 83 24.35 0.08 10.83
CA ASP A 83 24.71 1.35 11.45
C ASP A 83 24.94 2.50 10.47
N ASN A 84 25.22 2.16 9.20
CA ASN A 84 25.51 3.15 8.17
C ASN A 84 24.37 3.32 7.15
N ASP A 85 23.30 2.56 7.29
CA ASP A 85 22.18 2.65 6.35
C ASP A 85 21.24 3.80 6.72
N PRO A 86 20.78 4.58 5.75
CA PRO A 86 19.81 5.61 6.03
C PRO A 86 18.49 5.01 6.46
N ILE A 87 17.83 5.68 7.38
CA ILE A 87 16.47 5.33 7.78
C ILE A 87 15.51 5.92 6.77
N LEU A 88 14.63 5.10 6.23
CA LEU A 88 13.56 5.54 5.36
C LEU A 88 12.31 5.81 6.19
N ILE A 89 11.60 6.86 5.85
CA ILE A 89 10.46 7.34 6.61
C ILE A 89 9.28 7.53 5.66
N TRP A 90 8.18 6.88 5.96
CA TRP A 90 6.92 7.05 5.24
C TRP A 90 5.95 7.81 6.12
N SER A 91 5.59 9.01 5.70
CA SER A 91 4.68 9.90 6.44
C SER A 91 3.41 10.11 5.64
N VAL A 92 2.26 9.95 6.27
CA VAL A 92 0.96 10.07 5.63
C VAL A 92 0.15 11.15 6.30
N ARG A 93 -0.41 12.04 5.49
CA ARG A 93 -1.32 13.08 5.94
C ARG A 93 -2.47 13.20 4.94
N GLY A 94 -3.64 12.73 5.32
CA GLY A 94 -4.79 12.70 4.41
C GLY A 94 -4.52 11.81 3.19
N GLU A 95 -4.67 12.37 2.02
CA GLU A 95 -4.42 11.69 0.74
C GLU A 95 -2.98 11.77 0.27
N GLU A 96 -2.14 12.47 1.00
CA GLU A 96 -0.74 12.68 0.63
C GLU A 96 0.19 11.84 1.50
N ALA A 97 1.29 11.43 0.91
CA ALA A 97 2.34 10.72 1.60
C ALA A 97 3.71 11.15 1.10
N TRP A 98 4.69 11.07 1.97
CA TRP A 98 6.07 11.41 1.66
C TRP A 98 6.99 10.28 2.04
N LEU A 99 7.89 9.95 1.14
CA LEU A 99 9.01 9.08 1.45
C LEU A 99 10.24 9.96 1.65
N SER A 100 10.85 9.86 2.81
CA SER A 100 12.03 10.63 3.17
C SER A 100 13.12 9.70 3.65
N GLU A 101 14.35 10.19 3.65
CA GLU A 101 15.45 9.46 4.28
C GLU A 101 16.15 10.34 5.31
N LEU A 102 16.65 9.67 6.34
CA LEU A 102 17.51 10.29 7.34
C LEU A 102 18.81 9.51 7.38
N ALA A 103 19.87 10.11 6.88
CA ALA A 103 21.20 9.52 6.94
C ALA A 103 21.76 9.60 8.36
N PRO A 104 22.64 8.66 8.78
CA PRO A 104 23.14 8.62 10.15
C PRO A 104 23.85 9.90 10.61
N GLU A 105 24.43 10.64 9.67
CA GLU A 105 25.17 11.88 9.95
C GLU A 105 24.37 13.15 9.71
N GLN A 106 23.12 13.00 9.29
CA GLN A 106 22.27 14.15 8.97
C GLN A 106 21.25 14.40 10.07
N ALA A 107 21.05 15.67 10.41
CA ALA A 107 20.06 16.08 11.38
C ALA A 107 18.67 16.25 10.77
N GLU A 108 18.57 16.36 9.46
CA GLU A 108 17.33 16.64 8.77
C GLU A 108 16.98 15.55 7.77
N GLU A 109 15.69 15.29 7.67
CA GLU A 109 15.16 14.38 6.67
C GLU A 109 15.26 14.99 5.27
N ARG A 110 15.60 14.16 4.30
CA ARG A 110 15.60 14.55 2.90
C ARG A 110 14.43 13.87 2.21
N GLU A 111 13.55 14.64 1.59
CA GLU A 111 12.45 14.10 0.83
C GLU A 111 12.96 13.39 -0.43
N LEU A 112 12.53 12.15 -0.59
CA LEU A 112 12.82 11.33 -1.78
C LEU A 112 11.65 11.35 -2.75
N ALA A 113 10.43 11.30 -2.26
CA ALA A 113 9.24 11.26 -3.09
C ALA A 113 8.05 11.86 -2.37
N HIS A 114 7.23 12.57 -3.11
CA HIS A 114 5.92 13.04 -2.69
C HIS A 114 4.86 12.28 -3.48
N CYS A 115 3.94 11.65 -2.81
CA CYS A 115 2.98 10.73 -3.40
C CYS A 115 1.56 11.10 -3.03
N THR A 116 0.63 10.80 -3.94
CA THR A 116 -0.79 11.04 -3.73
C THR A 116 -1.53 9.71 -3.83
N ARG A 117 -2.41 9.46 -2.88
CA ARG A 117 -3.20 8.23 -2.85
C ARG A 117 -4.07 8.15 -4.09
N GLN A 118 -4.04 7.01 -4.74
CA GLN A 118 -4.92 6.71 -5.84
C GLN A 118 -6.22 6.12 -5.32
N ARG A 119 -7.34 6.56 -5.89
CA ARG A 119 -8.63 6.00 -5.56
C ARG A 119 -8.79 4.62 -6.18
N ALA A 120 -9.51 3.76 -5.47
CA ALA A 120 -9.89 2.47 -6.01
C ALA A 120 -10.68 2.67 -7.31
N GLY A 121 -10.25 1.97 -8.39
CA GLY A 121 -10.86 2.10 -9.71
C GLY A 121 -9.93 2.64 -10.78
N GLY A 122 -8.73 3.06 -10.42
CA GLY A 122 -7.68 3.36 -11.38
C GLY A 122 -7.87 4.61 -12.23
N VAL A 123 -8.86 5.43 -11.92
CA VAL A 123 -9.01 6.73 -12.58
C VAL A 123 -8.22 7.75 -11.78
N PRO A 124 -7.15 8.33 -12.36
CA PRO A 124 -6.47 9.42 -11.69
C PRO A 124 -7.48 10.54 -11.47
N ALA A 125 -7.47 11.11 -10.27
CA ALA A 125 -8.29 12.29 -9.99
C ALA A 125 -7.89 13.37 -10.99
N GLU A 126 -8.85 13.81 -11.79
CA GLU A 126 -8.60 14.95 -12.65
C GLU A 126 -8.20 16.13 -11.79
N PRO A 127 -7.18 16.88 -12.19
CA PRO A 127 -6.85 18.08 -11.48
C PRO A 127 -8.08 19.00 -11.49
N GLU A 128 -8.45 19.49 -10.33
CA GLU A 128 -9.56 20.43 -10.25
C GLU A 128 -9.32 21.58 -11.21
N PRO A 129 -10.31 21.95 -12.02
CA PRO A 129 -10.16 23.11 -12.86
C PRO A 129 -9.91 24.31 -11.98
N GLU A 130 -8.86 25.03 -12.28
CA GLU A 130 -8.56 26.26 -11.59
C GLU A 130 -9.74 27.21 -11.71
N HIS A 131 -10.33 27.53 -10.58
CA HIS A 131 -11.35 28.56 -10.53
C HIS A 131 -10.66 29.92 -10.52
N HIS A 132 -10.80 30.61 -11.59
CA HIS A 132 -10.42 32.02 -11.65
C HIS A 132 -11.52 32.90 -11.10
#